data_3fe6c1c1e38457d0be828dcba872df7c
#
_entry.id   3fe6c1c1e38457d0be828dcba872df7c
#
_cell.length_a   1.000
_cell.length_b   1.000
_cell.length_c   1.000
_cell.angle_alpha   90.00
_cell.angle_beta   90.00
_cell.angle_gamma   90.00
#
_symmetry.space_group_name_H-M   'P 1'
#
loop_
_entity.id
_entity.type
_entity.pdbx_description
1 polymer ?
#
loop_
_entity_poly.entity_id
_entity_poly.type
_entity_poly.pdbx_seq_one_letter_code
_entity_poly.pdbx_strand_id
1 'polypeptide(L)'
;MELTNYQRALAIIHKLEDQFGSITKVPDSDPELQEIHRLLPMPIGRQSEDIHYERACWLNRKGYSITYIAQVTHHSQAAISKYFSTYNIKSKQAFKYRIKSSSSTAVYYGTSLIHLASLLLHRTFDNTVIAQKQLVVHGFSIRTGFYVWFRIPDGAYYTLNYLDHFAVKNGLDSYIYPDA
;
A
#
# COMPACT_ATOMS: atom_id res chain seq x y z
N MET A 1 -24.83 -32.98 -31.56
CA MET A 1 -24.53 -32.04 -30.44
C MET A 1 -23.11 -31.58 -30.63
N GLU A 2 -22.90 -30.31 -30.94
CA GLU A 2 -21.55 -29.77 -31.11
C GLU A 2 -20.86 -29.62 -29.74
N LEU A 3 -19.59 -30.09 -29.67
CA LEU A 3 -18.76 -29.95 -28.47
C LEU A 3 -18.42 -28.46 -28.25
N THR A 4 -18.51 -28.01 -27.03
CA THR A 4 -18.04 -26.66 -26.65
C THR A 4 -16.51 -26.57 -26.83
N ASN A 5 -15.97 -25.35 -27.00
CA ASN A 5 -14.52 -25.13 -27.06
C ASN A 5 -13.79 -25.71 -25.84
N TYR A 6 -14.38 -25.67 -24.69
CA TYR A 6 -13.83 -26.28 -23.46
C TYR A 6 -13.75 -27.81 -23.58
N GLN A 7 -14.81 -28.46 -24.06
CA GLN A 7 -14.82 -29.93 -24.24
C GLN A 7 -13.83 -30.39 -25.31
N ARG A 8 -13.64 -29.62 -26.38
CA ARG A 8 -12.60 -29.90 -27.42
C ARG A 8 -11.19 -29.74 -26.83
N ALA A 9 -10.93 -28.69 -26.08
CA ALA A 9 -9.63 -28.48 -25.44
C ALA A 9 -9.32 -29.59 -24.43
N LEU A 10 -10.29 -30.02 -23.61
CA LEU A 10 -10.11 -31.15 -22.69
C LEU A 10 -9.74 -32.46 -23.42
N ALA A 11 -10.39 -32.75 -24.52
CA ALA A 11 -10.08 -33.95 -25.32
C ALA A 11 -8.64 -33.90 -25.82
N ILE A 12 -8.14 -32.74 -26.27
CA ILE A 12 -6.77 -32.57 -26.73
C ILE A 12 -5.80 -32.70 -25.55
N ILE A 13 -6.11 -32.13 -24.38
CA ILE A 13 -5.28 -32.22 -23.16
C ILE A 13 -5.09 -33.68 -22.78
N HIS A 14 -6.15 -34.48 -22.68
CA HIS A 14 -6.06 -35.90 -22.33
C HIS A 14 -5.20 -36.68 -23.34
N LYS A 15 -5.35 -36.39 -24.63
CA LYS A 15 -4.52 -37.01 -25.68
C LYS A 15 -3.03 -36.69 -25.51
N LEU A 16 -2.69 -35.42 -25.22
CA LEU A 16 -1.31 -35.00 -24.99
C LEU A 16 -0.75 -35.58 -23.70
N GLU A 17 -1.55 -35.70 -22.65
CA GLU A 17 -1.13 -36.33 -21.38
C GLU A 17 -0.86 -37.84 -21.58
N ASP A 18 -1.68 -38.52 -22.37
CA ASP A 18 -1.44 -39.94 -22.72
C ASP A 18 -0.13 -40.13 -23.50
N GLN A 19 0.23 -39.20 -24.38
CA GLN A 19 1.45 -39.27 -25.19
C GLN A 19 2.72 -38.87 -24.43
N PHE A 20 2.66 -37.80 -23.65
CA PHE A 20 3.83 -37.17 -22.99
C PHE A 20 3.88 -37.41 -21.49
N GLY A 21 2.85 -38.02 -20.90
CA GLY A 21 2.71 -38.25 -19.47
C GLY A 21 2.33 -37.02 -18.67
N SER A 22 2.43 -35.81 -19.25
CA SER A 22 1.97 -34.54 -18.65
C SER A 22 1.98 -33.45 -19.72
N ILE A 23 0.99 -32.54 -19.67
CA ILE A 23 0.90 -31.37 -20.54
C ILE A 23 2.13 -30.45 -20.42
N THR A 24 2.80 -30.44 -19.28
CA THR A 24 4.00 -29.61 -19.03
C THR A 24 5.24 -30.11 -19.75
N LYS A 25 5.22 -31.33 -20.32
CA LYS A 25 6.31 -31.92 -21.11
C LYS A 25 6.13 -31.77 -22.61
N VAL A 26 4.98 -31.25 -23.02
CA VAL A 26 4.66 -30.99 -24.42
C VAL A 26 5.49 -29.80 -24.92
N PRO A 27 6.20 -29.91 -26.05
CA PRO A 27 6.92 -28.75 -26.62
C PRO A 27 5.96 -27.61 -26.98
N ASP A 28 6.37 -26.36 -26.73
CA ASP A 28 5.58 -25.15 -27.03
C ASP A 28 5.23 -25.03 -28.53
N SER A 29 6.01 -25.69 -29.42
CA SER A 29 5.78 -25.74 -30.86
C SER A 29 4.77 -26.80 -31.29
N ASP A 30 4.24 -27.61 -30.37
CA ASP A 30 3.28 -28.67 -30.69
C ASP A 30 1.97 -28.07 -31.21
N PRO A 31 1.47 -28.53 -32.39
CA PRO A 31 0.28 -27.98 -33.03
C PRO A 31 -1.00 -28.19 -32.18
N GLU A 32 -1.09 -29.27 -31.41
CA GLU A 32 -2.24 -29.54 -30.54
C GLU A 32 -2.22 -28.67 -29.29
N LEU A 33 -1.05 -28.35 -28.76
CA LEU A 33 -0.91 -27.36 -27.67
C LEU A 33 -1.30 -25.96 -28.16
N GLN A 34 -0.92 -25.59 -29.38
CA GLN A 34 -1.34 -24.32 -29.98
C GLN A 34 -2.86 -24.26 -30.23
N GLU A 35 -3.49 -25.38 -30.60
CA GLU A 35 -4.93 -25.47 -30.77
C GLU A 35 -5.67 -25.31 -29.41
N ILE A 36 -5.13 -25.87 -28.33
CA ILE A 36 -5.66 -25.62 -26.96
C ILE A 36 -5.62 -24.11 -26.65
N HIS A 37 -4.52 -23.42 -26.93
CA HIS A 37 -4.39 -21.98 -26.76
C HIS A 37 -5.40 -21.19 -27.60
N ARG A 38 -5.75 -21.68 -28.79
CA ARG A 38 -6.76 -21.07 -29.66
C ARG A 38 -8.19 -21.31 -29.17
N LEU A 39 -8.49 -22.53 -28.68
CA LEU A 39 -9.82 -22.92 -28.19
C LEU A 39 -10.14 -22.29 -26.82
N LEU A 40 -9.13 -22.21 -25.98
CA LEU A 40 -9.15 -21.54 -24.67
C LEU A 40 -8.11 -20.41 -24.75
N PRO A 41 -8.44 -19.25 -25.32
CA PRO A 41 -7.53 -18.12 -25.29
C PRO A 41 -7.29 -17.81 -23.82
N MET A 42 -6.19 -18.37 -23.31
CA MET A 42 -5.70 -17.97 -22.00
C MET A 42 -5.43 -16.47 -22.10
N PRO A 43 -5.93 -15.68 -21.20
CA PRO A 43 -5.53 -14.29 -21.14
C PRO A 43 -4.01 -14.28 -21.08
N ILE A 44 -3.38 -13.76 -22.15
CA ILE A 44 -1.94 -13.64 -22.29
C ILE A 44 -1.44 -12.82 -21.11
N GLY A 45 -0.71 -13.49 -20.22
CA GLY A 45 -0.26 -12.90 -18.96
C GLY A 45 -1.43 -12.65 -18.01
N ARG A 46 -1.33 -13.18 -16.82
CA ARG A 46 -2.22 -13.00 -15.68
C ARG A 46 -2.89 -11.62 -15.64
N GLN A 47 -3.94 -11.40 -16.42
CA GLN A 47 -4.78 -10.19 -16.35
C GLN A 47 -5.53 -10.09 -15.02
N SER A 48 -5.49 -11.12 -14.17
CA SER A 48 -5.95 -11.02 -12.79
C SER A 48 -5.09 -10.07 -11.93
N GLU A 49 -3.91 -9.66 -12.42
CA GLU A 49 -3.03 -8.76 -11.67
C GLU A 49 -3.57 -7.32 -11.65
N ASP A 50 -4.18 -6.82 -12.72
CA ASP A 50 -4.57 -5.41 -12.79
C ASP A 50 -5.72 -5.05 -11.85
N ILE A 51 -6.74 -5.89 -11.70
CA ILE A 51 -7.88 -5.62 -10.82
C ILE A 51 -7.46 -5.60 -9.34
N HIS A 52 -6.49 -6.45 -8.95
CA HIS A 52 -6.00 -6.49 -7.59
C HIS A 52 -5.08 -5.30 -7.26
N TYR A 53 -4.34 -4.79 -8.24
CA TYR A 53 -3.47 -3.63 -8.04
C TYR A 53 -4.22 -2.31 -7.92
N GLU A 54 -5.38 -2.14 -8.56
CA GLU A 54 -6.24 -0.98 -8.33
C GLU A 54 -6.63 -0.87 -6.86
N ARG A 55 -7.02 -1.99 -6.24
CA ARG A 55 -7.31 -2.04 -4.81
C ARG A 55 -6.08 -1.73 -3.95
N ALA A 56 -4.90 -2.21 -4.36
CA ALA A 56 -3.64 -1.89 -3.69
C ALA A 56 -3.32 -0.40 -3.78
N CYS A 57 -3.47 0.22 -4.94
CA CYS A 57 -3.29 1.66 -5.14
C CYS A 57 -4.27 2.49 -4.29
N TRP A 58 -5.53 2.08 -4.24
CA TRP A 58 -6.54 2.73 -3.41
C TRP A 58 -6.22 2.66 -1.91
N LEU A 59 -5.78 1.48 -1.41
CA LEU A 59 -5.34 1.31 -0.03
C LEU A 59 -4.09 2.13 0.27
N ASN A 60 -3.12 2.16 -0.66
CA ASN A 60 -1.92 3.00 -0.54
C ASN A 60 -2.26 4.50 -0.49
N ARG A 61 -3.17 4.96 -1.34
CA ARG A 61 -3.67 6.35 -1.32
C ARG A 61 -4.29 6.71 0.03
N LYS A 62 -4.90 5.76 0.72
CA LYS A 62 -5.40 5.91 2.09
C LYS A 62 -4.31 5.86 3.17
N GLY A 63 -3.09 5.48 2.84
CA GLY A 63 -1.94 5.43 3.75
C GLY A 63 -1.82 4.14 4.53
N TYR A 64 -2.37 3.02 4.03
CA TYR A 64 -2.12 1.71 4.61
C TYR A 64 -0.70 1.21 4.30
N SER A 65 -0.13 0.44 5.20
CA SER A 65 1.20 -0.16 5.00
C SER A 65 1.19 -1.24 3.91
N ILE A 66 2.34 -1.44 3.27
CA ILE A 66 2.53 -2.51 2.27
C ILE A 66 2.15 -3.89 2.84
N THR A 67 2.49 -4.15 4.10
CA THR A 67 2.12 -5.41 4.79
C THR A 67 0.60 -5.60 4.84
N TYR A 68 -0.14 -4.57 5.22
CA TYR A 68 -1.61 -4.63 5.27
C TYR A 68 -2.20 -4.77 3.86
N ILE A 69 -1.68 -4.00 2.89
CA ILE A 69 -2.12 -4.07 1.50
C ILE A 69 -1.92 -5.49 0.94
N ALA A 70 -0.74 -6.07 1.14
CA ALA A 70 -0.41 -7.42 0.71
C ALA A 70 -1.38 -8.47 1.30
N GLN A 71 -1.68 -8.37 2.59
CA GLN A 71 -2.62 -9.25 3.28
C GLN A 71 -4.04 -9.15 2.70
N VAL A 72 -4.55 -7.92 2.50
CA VAL A 72 -5.93 -7.69 2.03
C VAL A 72 -6.11 -8.01 0.55
N THR A 73 -5.05 -7.88 -0.25
CA THR A 73 -5.07 -8.16 -1.69
C THR A 73 -4.62 -9.57 -2.04
N HIS A 74 -4.23 -10.36 -1.03
CA HIS A 74 -3.70 -11.72 -1.19
C HIS A 74 -2.45 -11.80 -2.08
N HIS A 75 -1.62 -10.76 -2.07
CA HIS A 75 -0.33 -10.70 -2.75
C HIS A 75 0.83 -10.77 -1.76
N SER A 76 2.03 -11.14 -2.24
CA SER A 76 3.23 -10.99 -1.42
C SER A 76 3.62 -9.51 -1.27
N GLN A 77 4.27 -9.15 -0.16
CA GLN A 77 4.79 -7.79 0.02
C GLN A 77 5.80 -7.41 -1.08
N ALA A 78 6.60 -8.39 -1.54
CA ALA A 78 7.54 -8.19 -2.63
C ALA A 78 6.84 -7.84 -3.95
N ALA A 79 5.71 -8.50 -4.28
CA ALA A 79 4.93 -8.20 -5.47
C ALA A 79 4.35 -6.78 -5.43
N ILE A 80 3.74 -6.37 -4.29
CA ILE A 80 3.22 -5.01 -4.10
C ILE A 80 4.34 -3.97 -4.18
N SER A 81 5.48 -4.21 -3.51
CA SER A 81 6.63 -3.29 -3.53
C SER A 81 7.19 -3.14 -4.94
N LYS A 82 7.33 -4.24 -5.68
CA LYS A 82 7.80 -4.23 -7.08
C LYS A 82 6.83 -3.42 -7.96
N TYR A 83 5.53 -3.65 -7.82
CA TYR A 83 4.52 -2.93 -8.57
C TYR A 83 4.59 -1.42 -8.28
N PHE A 84 4.62 -1.03 -7.00
CA PHE A 84 4.70 0.38 -6.63
C PHE A 84 5.98 1.05 -7.13
N SER A 85 7.12 0.34 -7.09
CA SER A 85 8.38 0.82 -7.64
C SER A 85 8.32 0.99 -9.16
N THR A 86 7.77 0.00 -9.89
CA THR A 86 7.67 0.04 -11.36
C THR A 86 6.83 1.23 -11.84
N TYR A 87 5.74 1.55 -11.14
CA TYR A 87 4.82 2.62 -11.49
C TYR A 87 5.07 3.93 -10.70
N ASN A 88 6.20 4.03 -10.00
CA ASN A 88 6.60 5.18 -9.16
C ASN A 88 5.49 5.61 -8.17
N ILE A 89 4.80 4.64 -7.59
CA ILE A 89 3.74 4.88 -6.60
C ILE A 89 4.38 5.07 -5.23
N LYS A 90 4.36 6.30 -4.72
CA LYS A 90 4.91 6.63 -3.41
C LYS A 90 3.94 6.22 -2.30
N SER A 91 4.46 5.64 -1.22
CA SER A 91 3.68 5.24 -0.04
C SER A 91 3.65 6.34 1.01
N LYS A 92 2.51 6.46 1.71
CA LYS A 92 2.35 7.41 2.82
C LYS A 92 2.78 6.74 4.12
N GLN A 93 3.53 7.48 4.94
CA GLN A 93 3.90 7.00 6.27
C GLN A 93 2.70 7.08 7.21
N ALA A 94 2.57 6.08 8.09
CA ALA A 94 1.64 6.15 9.20
C ALA A 94 2.23 7.01 10.33
N PHE A 95 1.36 7.74 11.01
CA PHE A 95 1.77 8.58 12.14
C PHE A 95 1.70 7.78 13.44
N LYS A 96 2.66 8.01 14.32
CA LYS A 96 2.79 7.32 15.61
C LYS A 96 2.20 8.11 16.75
N TYR A 97 2.21 9.42 16.66
CA TYR A 97 1.80 10.32 17.73
C TYR A 97 0.64 11.21 17.29
N ARG A 98 -0.29 11.42 18.22
CA ARG A 98 -1.34 12.42 18.14
C ARG A 98 -1.25 13.32 19.37
N ILE A 99 -1.11 14.62 19.13
CA ILE A 99 -1.00 15.64 20.18
C ILE A 99 -2.20 16.57 20.06
N LYS A 100 -2.84 16.88 21.19
CA LYS A 100 -3.96 17.82 21.27
C LYS A 100 -3.59 18.92 22.26
N SER A 101 -3.77 20.17 21.86
CA SER A 101 -3.66 21.31 22.77
C SER A 101 -4.85 21.34 23.74
N SER A 102 -4.62 21.73 25.00
CA SER A 102 -5.67 21.99 25.96
C SER A 102 -6.34 23.37 25.76
N SER A 103 -5.63 24.31 25.15
CA SER A 103 -6.07 25.68 24.90
C SER A 103 -6.73 25.90 23.54
N SER A 104 -6.74 24.91 22.67
CA SER A 104 -7.33 25.01 21.33
C SER A 104 -7.91 23.67 20.85
N THR A 105 -8.66 23.72 19.75
CA THR A 105 -9.18 22.52 19.07
C THR A 105 -8.13 21.85 18.18
N ALA A 106 -6.93 22.42 18.05
CA ALA A 106 -5.88 21.95 17.18
C ALA A 106 -5.40 20.54 17.56
N VAL A 107 -5.25 19.70 16.56
CA VAL A 107 -4.74 18.33 16.70
C VAL A 107 -3.56 18.17 15.75
N TYR A 108 -2.47 17.65 16.25
CA TYR A 108 -1.21 17.48 15.55
C TYR A 108 -0.85 16.00 15.43
N TYR A 109 -0.37 15.59 14.27
CA TYR A 109 0.06 14.23 14.00
C TYR A 109 1.52 14.23 13.55
N GLY A 110 2.31 13.26 14.01
CA GLY A 110 3.70 13.10 13.59
C GLY A 110 4.24 11.70 13.77
N THR A 111 5.34 11.42 13.10
CA THR A 111 6.05 10.14 13.17
C THR A 111 7.03 10.12 14.35
N SER A 112 7.56 11.28 14.77
CA SER A 112 8.50 11.46 15.87
C SER A 112 7.97 12.44 16.90
N LEU A 113 8.02 12.06 18.19
CA LEU A 113 7.63 12.94 19.29
C LEU A 113 8.62 14.08 19.49
N ILE A 114 9.90 13.82 19.33
CA ILE A 114 10.96 14.83 19.41
C ILE A 114 10.70 15.91 18.36
N HIS A 115 10.46 15.52 17.14
CA HIS A 115 10.21 16.44 16.03
C HIS A 115 8.93 17.28 16.28
N LEU A 116 7.84 16.63 16.69
CA LEU A 116 6.60 17.34 17.07
C LEU A 116 6.82 18.36 18.19
N ALA A 117 7.55 17.96 19.24
CA ALA A 117 7.85 18.84 20.36
C ALA A 117 8.72 20.03 19.92
N SER A 118 9.71 19.80 19.07
CA SER A 118 10.58 20.85 18.56
C SER A 118 9.81 21.90 17.77
N LEU A 119 8.88 21.49 16.93
CA LEU A 119 8.05 22.43 16.17
C LEU A 119 7.03 23.16 17.05
N LEU A 120 6.38 22.45 18.00
CA LEU A 120 5.35 23.05 18.86
C LEU A 120 5.93 24.03 19.89
N LEU A 121 7.13 23.76 20.39
CA LEU A 121 7.75 24.55 21.47
C LEU A 121 8.89 25.43 20.95
N HIS A 122 9.15 25.46 19.65
CA HIS A 122 10.25 26.21 19.01
C HIS A 122 11.60 25.98 19.70
N ARG A 123 11.88 24.72 20.07
CA ARG A 123 13.06 24.32 20.82
C ARG A 123 13.53 22.94 20.38
N THR A 124 14.82 22.71 20.30
CA THR A 124 15.41 21.41 19.99
C THR A 124 15.36 20.47 21.19
N PHE A 125 15.08 19.20 20.92
CA PHE A 125 15.09 18.11 21.89
C PHE A 125 15.92 16.96 21.33
N ASP A 126 16.69 16.32 22.19
CA ASP A 126 17.48 15.13 21.92
C ASP A 126 16.92 13.87 22.61
N ASN A 127 15.97 14.06 23.53
CA ASN A 127 15.41 12.98 24.34
C ASN A 127 13.88 13.00 24.35
N THR A 128 13.29 11.84 24.03
CA THR A 128 11.84 11.66 23.94
C THR A 128 11.13 11.89 25.28
N VAL A 129 11.74 11.49 26.40
CA VAL A 129 11.15 11.65 27.75
C VAL A 129 11.08 13.14 28.13
N ILE A 130 12.15 13.89 27.83
CA ILE A 130 12.19 15.33 28.07
C ILE A 130 11.17 16.03 27.19
N ALA A 131 11.14 15.70 25.90
CA ALA A 131 10.16 16.26 24.96
C ALA A 131 8.72 16.00 25.41
N GLN A 132 8.40 14.79 25.88
CA GLN A 132 7.09 14.44 26.42
C GLN A 132 6.73 15.25 27.65
N LYS A 133 7.63 15.34 28.62
CA LYS A 133 7.41 16.14 29.84
C LYS A 133 7.15 17.61 29.52
N GLN A 134 7.94 18.18 28.60
CA GLN A 134 7.78 19.59 28.22
C GLN A 134 6.45 19.84 27.51
N LEU A 135 6.03 18.97 26.60
CA LEU A 135 4.71 19.07 25.96
C LEU A 135 3.57 19.06 27.00
N VAL A 136 3.63 18.15 27.98
CA VAL A 136 2.61 18.06 29.04
C VAL A 136 2.59 19.34 29.90
N VAL A 137 3.74 19.86 30.29
CA VAL A 137 3.86 21.12 31.03
C VAL A 137 3.23 22.30 30.28
N HIS A 138 3.36 22.30 28.92
CA HIS A 138 2.77 23.34 28.08
C HIS A 138 1.31 23.05 27.67
N GLY A 139 0.64 22.13 28.35
CA GLY A 139 -0.79 21.88 28.18
C GLY A 139 -1.12 21.02 26.97
N PHE A 140 -0.22 20.20 26.50
CA PHE A 140 -0.50 19.24 25.43
C PHE A 140 -0.77 17.84 25.98
N SER A 141 -1.79 17.19 25.47
CA SER A 141 -2.05 15.77 25.70
C SER A 141 -1.50 14.95 24.54
N ILE A 142 -0.82 13.83 24.87
CA ILE A 142 -0.12 12.99 23.90
C ILE A 142 -0.77 11.60 23.89
N ARG A 143 -1.07 11.09 22.70
CA ARG A 143 -1.49 9.71 22.50
C ARG A 143 -0.59 9.04 21.50
N THR A 144 -0.09 7.86 21.85
CA THR A 144 0.64 6.98 20.92
C THR A 144 -0.35 6.01 20.28
N GLY A 145 -0.17 5.74 18.99
CA GLY A 145 -1.04 4.83 18.25
C GLY A 145 -0.54 4.63 16.83
N PHE A 146 -1.38 4.01 16.01
CA PHE A 146 -1.14 3.84 14.59
C PHE A 146 -2.22 4.59 13.81
N TYR A 147 -1.86 5.77 13.31
CA TYR A 147 -2.78 6.66 12.61
C TYR A 147 -2.48 6.64 11.11
N VAL A 148 -3.34 5.98 10.35
CA VAL A 148 -3.26 5.97 8.89
C VAL A 148 -3.83 7.26 8.31
N TRP A 149 -3.29 7.68 7.16
CA TRP A 149 -3.59 8.97 6.55
C TRP A 149 -5.09 9.31 6.45
N PHE A 150 -5.90 8.36 5.95
CA PHE A 150 -7.33 8.63 5.73
C PHE A 150 -8.13 8.83 7.03
N ARG A 151 -7.63 8.33 8.19
CA ARG A 151 -8.29 8.49 9.51
C ARG A 151 -7.94 9.80 10.19
N ILE A 152 -6.97 10.54 9.68
CA ILE A 152 -6.66 11.88 10.16
C ILE A 152 -7.75 12.82 9.65
N PRO A 153 -8.40 13.62 10.53
CA PRO A 153 -9.44 14.55 10.07
C PRO A 153 -8.86 15.66 9.19
N ASP A 154 -9.65 16.14 8.26
CA ASP A 154 -9.30 17.35 7.51
C ASP A 154 -9.26 18.54 8.45
N GLY A 155 -8.35 19.47 8.21
CA GLY A 155 -8.03 20.58 9.11
C GLY A 155 -7.04 20.23 10.22
N ALA A 156 -6.69 18.95 10.43
CA ALA A 156 -5.64 18.59 11.38
C ALA A 156 -4.25 18.94 10.83
N TYR A 157 -3.37 19.29 11.75
CA TYR A 157 -1.96 19.56 11.44
C TYR A 157 -1.16 18.26 11.43
N TYR A 158 -0.20 18.16 10.52
CA TYR A 158 0.72 17.02 10.50
C TYR A 158 2.14 17.46 10.16
N THR A 159 3.11 16.67 10.60
CA THR A 159 4.51 16.81 10.18
C THR A 159 5.13 15.44 9.98
N LEU A 160 6.16 15.42 9.14
CA LEU A 160 7.00 14.27 8.82
C LEU A 160 8.44 14.66 9.13
N ASN A 161 9.33 13.70 9.36
CA ASN A 161 10.69 14.00 9.83
C ASN A 161 11.53 14.88 8.90
N TYR A 162 11.13 15.01 7.64
CA TYR A 162 11.78 15.87 6.64
C TYR A 162 11.09 17.24 6.47
N LEU A 163 9.99 17.50 7.17
CA LEU A 163 9.33 18.82 7.16
C LEU A 163 9.78 19.61 8.39
N ASP A 164 10.16 20.85 8.20
CA ASP A 164 10.52 21.82 9.24
C ASP A 164 9.33 22.63 9.76
N HIS A 165 8.13 22.32 9.30
CA HIS A 165 6.88 22.98 9.64
C HIS A 165 5.72 22.00 9.75
N PHE A 166 4.57 22.49 10.21
CA PHE A 166 3.32 21.77 10.12
C PHE A 166 2.60 22.05 8.80
N ALA A 167 2.17 20.99 8.15
CA ALA A 167 1.22 21.04 7.04
C ALA A 167 -0.20 20.78 7.55
N VAL A 168 -1.21 21.25 6.81
CA VAL A 168 -2.62 21.02 7.13
C VAL A 168 -3.16 19.95 6.19
N LYS A 169 -3.82 18.93 6.74
CA LYS A 169 -4.49 17.93 5.93
C LYS A 169 -5.76 18.49 5.31
N ASN A 170 -5.85 18.39 3.99
CA ASN A 170 -7.01 18.79 3.20
C ASN A 170 -7.30 17.72 2.14
N GLY A 171 -8.08 16.71 2.51
CA GLY A 171 -8.36 15.56 1.67
C GLY A 171 -7.22 14.53 1.60
N LEU A 172 -7.40 13.51 0.76
CA LEU A 172 -6.45 12.40 0.65
C LEU A 172 -5.15 12.76 -0.08
N ASP A 173 -5.17 13.79 -0.91
CA ASP A 173 -4.07 14.13 -1.82
C ASP A 173 -3.18 15.26 -1.28
N SER A 174 -3.49 15.82 -0.10
CA SER A 174 -2.68 16.87 0.55
C SER A 174 -1.43 16.35 1.28
N TYR A 175 -1.09 15.08 1.13
CA TYR A 175 0.12 14.51 1.72
C TYR A 175 1.36 15.00 0.97
N ILE A 176 2.30 15.61 1.69
CA ILE A 176 3.57 16.08 1.14
C ILE A 176 4.54 14.90 1.13
N TYR A 177 5.07 14.55 -0.01
CA TYR A 177 6.11 13.54 -0.14
C TYR A 177 7.49 14.19 -0.06
N PRO A 178 8.53 13.45 0.40
CA PRO A 178 9.89 13.96 0.30
C PRO A 178 10.23 14.20 -1.18
N ASP A 179 10.93 15.28 -1.44
CA ASP A 179 11.51 15.53 -2.75
C ASP A 179 12.45 14.37 -3.11
N ALA A 180 12.36 13.91 -4.37
CA ALA A 180 13.12 12.78 -4.87
C ALA A 180 14.55 13.20 -5.22
#